data_a70a168f88cdec348cdcaf6735c01638
#
_entry.id   a70a168f88cdec348cdcaf6735c01638
#
_cell.length_a   1.000
_cell.length_b   1.000
_cell.length_c   1.000
_cell.angle_alpha   90.00
_cell.angle_beta   90.00
_cell.angle_gamma   90.00
#
_symmetry.space_group_name_H-M   'P 1'
#
loop_
_entity.id
_entity.type
_entity.pdbx_description
1 polymer ?
#
loop_
_entity_poly.entity_id
_entity_poly.type
_entity_poly.pdbx_seq_one_letter_code
_entity_poly.pdbx_strand_id
1 'polypeptide(L)'
;DVIIQGNFTEEEAKSLVELINSGSLPTKLTEISSRTVEATYGEASLNKTLIAGIIGICFVILTLVLLYHFSGFIAGVAVMLYTMASFLVFYLIQGTLTLPGIAAMLLGIGMAVDASIITFERIKDQLKIGVPLEKAVKLGNEESLSSILDANITTFIVAVILFILGQSSVKGFATMLIINIILTIAILVYLEKYVILLFAKSGVFDNKINLFIGLPKKKIIPAKEVRIPFKKLDFVNSRKIMLPIILIVIVGGLTYSLIKGFNFAVDFTGGTSIT
;
A
#
# COMPACT_ATOMS: atom_id res chain seq x y z
N ASP A 1 4.95 -51.77 -34.70
CA ASP A 1 5.91 -50.63 -34.58
C ASP A 1 5.48 -49.59 -35.60
N VAL A 2 5.15 -48.39 -35.16
CA VAL A 2 4.87 -47.26 -36.03
C VAL A 2 6.16 -46.48 -36.20
N ILE A 3 6.62 -46.34 -37.44
CA ILE A 3 7.82 -45.56 -37.78
C ILE A 3 7.35 -44.25 -38.38
N ILE A 4 7.75 -43.13 -37.74
CA ILE A 4 7.50 -41.79 -38.26
C ILE A 4 8.81 -41.29 -38.86
N GLN A 5 8.80 -41.04 -40.18
CA GLN A 5 9.95 -40.53 -40.92
C GLN A 5 9.69 -39.08 -41.34
N GLY A 6 10.68 -38.21 -41.10
CA GLY A 6 10.64 -36.80 -41.48
C GLY A 6 11.99 -36.12 -41.25
N ASN A 7 12.18 -34.91 -41.75
CA ASN A 7 13.37 -34.10 -41.50
C ASN A 7 13.26 -33.45 -40.10
N PHE A 8 13.57 -34.21 -39.07
CA PHE A 8 13.60 -33.73 -37.70
C PHE A 8 15.05 -33.51 -37.26
N THR A 9 15.27 -32.49 -36.49
CA THR A 9 16.50 -32.36 -35.70
C THR A 9 16.52 -33.40 -34.56
N GLU A 10 17.66 -33.73 -34.00
CA GLU A 10 17.78 -34.72 -32.94
C GLU A 10 16.95 -34.34 -31.68
N GLU A 11 16.83 -33.04 -31.40
CA GLU A 11 16.01 -32.53 -30.29
C GLU A 11 14.51 -32.65 -30.56
N GLU A 12 14.07 -32.34 -31.77
CA GLU A 12 12.69 -32.51 -32.18
C GLU A 12 12.27 -33.98 -32.23
N ALA A 13 13.16 -34.89 -32.66
CA ALA A 13 12.90 -36.32 -32.64
C ALA A 13 12.76 -36.86 -31.20
N LYS A 14 13.61 -36.44 -30.27
CA LYS A 14 13.50 -36.80 -28.85
C LYS A 14 12.21 -36.30 -28.20
N SER A 15 11.87 -35.05 -28.47
CA SER A 15 10.62 -34.44 -28.01
C SER A 15 9.39 -35.16 -28.54
N LEU A 16 9.40 -35.55 -29.80
CA LEU A 16 8.32 -36.31 -30.43
C LEU A 16 8.18 -37.70 -29.83
N VAL A 17 9.30 -38.40 -29.57
CA VAL A 17 9.32 -39.71 -28.91
C VAL A 17 8.78 -39.63 -27.49
N GLU A 18 9.15 -38.62 -26.72
CA GLU A 18 8.60 -38.37 -25.37
C GLU A 18 7.10 -38.11 -25.40
N LEU A 19 6.63 -37.31 -26.36
CA LEU A 19 5.20 -37.01 -26.57
C LEU A 19 4.40 -38.29 -26.94
N ILE A 20 4.95 -39.16 -27.77
CA ILE A 20 4.33 -40.42 -28.17
C ILE A 20 4.34 -41.43 -27.01
N ASN A 21 5.46 -41.52 -26.26
CA ASN A 21 5.60 -42.43 -25.12
C ASN A 21 4.74 -41.99 -23.92
N SER A 22 4.41 -40.71 -23.76
CA SER A 22 3.49 -40.23 -22.74
C SER A 22 2.03 -40.70 -22.93
N GLY A 23 1.75 -41.34 -24.08
CA GLY A 23 0.43 -41.88 -24.41
C GLY A 23 -0.56 -40.81 -24.88
N SER A 24 -1.53 -41.21 -25.71
CA SER A 24 -2.62 -40.30 -26.03
C SER A 24 -3.50 -40.09 -24.80
N LEU A 25 -3.55 -38.86 -24.30
CA LEU A 25 -4.47 -38.51 -23.23
C LEU A 25 -5.91 -38.88 -23.65
N PRO A 26 -6.69 -39.53 -22.79
CA PRO A 26 -8.07 -39.95 -23.11
C PRO A 26 -9.03 -38.78 -23.32
N THR A 27 -8.58 -37.55 -22.99
CA THR A 27 -9.35 -36.31 -23.13
C THR A 27 -8.53 -35.27 -23.86
N LYS A 28 -9.20 -34.52 -24.73
CA LYS A 28 -8.59 -33.37 -25.45
C LYS A 28 -8.27 -32.27 -24.43
N LEU A 29 -6.99 -31.97 -24.25
CA LEU A 29 -6.57 -30.83 -23.46
C LEU A 29 -6.82 -29.55 -24.26
N THR A 30 -7.54 -28.61 -23.66
CA THR A 30 -7.65 -27.24 -24.18
C THR A 30 -6.82 -26.33 -23.29
N GLU A 31 -5.92 -25.55 -23.90
CA GLU A 31 -5.14 -24.57 -23.20
C GLU A 31 -6.07 -23.44 -22.71
N ILE A 32 -6.12 -23.25 -21.39
CA ILE A 32 -7.00 -22.25 -20.76
C ILE A 32 -6.27 -20.91 -20.66
N SER A 33 -4.97 -20.93 -20.43
CA SER A 33 -4.14 -19.72 -20.33
C SER A 33 -2.67 -20.05 -20.59
N SER A 34 -2.02 -19.29 -21.45
CA SER A 34 -0.57 -19.31 -21.63
C SER A 34 -0.03 -17.90 -21.48
N ARG A 35 0.98 -17.72 -20.65
CA ARG A 35 1.71 -16.45 -20.51
C ARG A 35 3.19 -16.71 -20.68
N THR A 36 3.74 -16.19 -21.77
CA THR A 36 5.17 -16.21 -22.01
C THR A 36 5.75 -14.83 -21.71
N VAL A 37 6.70 -14.76 -20.79
CA VAL A 37 7.43 -13.51 -20.47
C VAL A 37 8.91 -13.78 -20.68
N GLU A 38 9.57 -12.97 -21.50
CA GLU A 38 11.02 -13.05 -21.67
C GLU A 38 11.74 -12.68 -20.36
N ALA A 39 12.77 -13.43 -20.00
CA ALA A 39 13.54 -13.25 -18.77
C ALA A 39 14.15 -11.84 -18.66
N THR A 40 14.60 -11.28 -19.78
CA THR A 40 15.19 -9.93 -19.87
C THR A 40 14.20 -8.82 -19.49
N TYR A 41 12.93 -8.93 -19.88
CA TYR A 41 11.89 -7.98 -19.50
C TYR A 41 11.52 -8.11 -18.02
N GLY A 42 11.49 -9.34 -17.49
CA GLY A 42 11.22 -9.60 -16.08
C GLY A 42 12.27 -8.99 -15.17
N GLU A 43 13.55 -9.19 -15.46
CA GLU A 43 14.67 -8.64 -14.69
C GLU A 43 14.72 -7.10 -14.74
N ALA A 44 14.54 -6.52 -15.91
CA ALA A 44 14.50 -5.06 -16.08
C ALA A 44 13.34 -4.42 -15.29
N SER A 45 12.16 -5.05 -15.27
CA SER A 45 11.00 -4.59 -14.53
C SER A 45 11.21 -4.70 -13.01
N LEU A 46 11.80 -5.79 -12.55
CA LEU A 46 12.14 -5.99 -11.13
C LEU A 46 13.11 -4.90 -10.64
N ASN A 47 14.23 -4.72 -11.36
CA ASN A 47 15.24 -3.73 -10.99
C ASN A 47 14.68 -2.30 -10.96
N LYS A 48 13.88 -1.90 -11.95
CA LYS A 48 13.23 -0.58 -11.96
C LYS A 48 12.27 -0.42 -10.78
N THR A 49 11.50 -1.44 -10.45
CA THR A 49 10.54 -1.40 -9.35
C THR A 49 11.24 -1.36 -8.00
N LEU A 50 12.33 -2.10 -7.81
CA LEU A 50 13.14 -2.05 -6.59
C LEU A 50 13.77 -0.67 -6.38
N ILE A 51 14.37 -0.08 -7.41
CA ILE A 51 14.94 1.28 -7.36
C ILE A 51 13.85 2.30 -7.00
N ALA A 52 12.70 2.25 -7.68
CA ALA A 52 11.58 3.13 -7.38
C ALA A 52 11.08 2.97 -5.93
N GLY A 53 11.04 1.72 -5.43
CA GLY A 53 10.68 1.43 -4.05
C GLY A 53 11.65 2.04 -3.03
N ILE A 54 12.96 1.87 -3.25
CA ILE A 54 13.99 2.46 -2.38
C ILE A 54 13.89 3.98 -2.36
N ILE A 55 13.74 4.62 -3.53
CA ILE A 55 13.57 6.07 -3.64
C ILE A 55 12.30 6.52 -2.90
N GLY A 56 11.20 5.79 -3.06
CA GLY A 56 9.94 6.06 -2.37
C GLY A 56 10.07 5.98 -0.85
N ILE A 57 10.69 4.93 -0.33
CA ILE A 57 10.93 4.75 1.12
C ILE A 57 11.83 5.87 1.65
N CYS A 58 12.92 6.20 0.97
CA CYS A 58 13.80 7.30 1.38
C CYS A 58 13.06 8.64 1.42
N PHE A 59 12.23 8.92 0.42
CA PHE A 59 11.42 10.14 0.38
C PHE A 59 10.40 10.21 1.53
N VAL A 60 9.74 9.10 1.82
CA VAL A 60 8.80 8.99 2.95
C VAL A 60 9.50 9.22 4.29
N ILE A 61 10.63 8.55 4.54
CA ILE A 61 11.40 8.72 5.78
C ILE A 61 11.89 10.16 5.92
N LEU A 62 12.41 10.74 4.84
CA LEU A 62 12.85 12.14 4.82
C LEU A 62 11.69 13.08 5.20
N THR A 63 10.53 12.88 4.62
CA THR A 63 9.34 13.68 4.89
C THR A 63 8.91 13.56 6.36
N LEU A 64 8.88 12.34 6.92
CA LEU A 64 8.57 12.11 8.33
C LEU A 64 9.54 12.84 9.26
N VAL A 65 10.85 12.73 9.00
CA VAL A 65 11.87 13.38 9.82
C VAL A 65 11.78 14.90 9.73
N LEU A 66 11.52 15.45 8.55
CA LEU A 66 11.39 16.91 8.36
C LEU A 66 10.14 17.48 9.05
N LEU A 67 9.00 16.76 9.03
CA LEU A 67 7.73 17.25 9.57
C LEU A 67 7.55 16.95 11.05
N TYR A 68 8.08 15.82 11.54
CA TYR A 68 7.86 15.31 12.90
C TYR A 68 9.14 15.15 13.71
N HIS A 69 10.30 15.53 13.16
CA HIS A 69 11.61 15.52 13.82
C HIS A 69 11.92 14.17 14.48
N PHE A 70 12.10 14.13 15.82
CA PHE A 70 12.45 12.91 16.54
C PHE A 70 11.37 11.83 16.46
N SER A 71 10.09 12.18 16.58
CA SER A 71 8.99 11.23 16.40
C SER A 71 8.97 10.68 14.97
N GLY A 72 9.26 11.53 13.97
CA GLY A 72 9.42 11.12 12.57
C GLY A 72 10.61 10.18 12.34
N PHE A 73 11.71 10.36 13.08
CA PHE A 73 12.85 9.44 13.04
C PHE A 73 12.45 8.05 13.58
N ILE A 74 11.73 7.99 14.72
CA ILE A 74 11.21 6.73 15.27
C ILE A 74 10.28 6.05 14.25
N ALA A 75 9.36 6.81 13.64
CA ALA A 75 8.48 6.28 12.60
C ALA A 75 9.27 5.77 11.39
N GLY A 76 10.32 6.47 10.97
CA GLY A 76 11.21 6.01 9.90
C GLY A 76 11.88 4.67 10.21
N VAL A 77 12.35 4.48 11.45
CA VAL A 77 12.89 3.18 11.90
C VAL A 77 11.79 2.12 11.93
N ALA A 78 10.59 2.46 12.38
CA ALA A 78 9.45 1.54 12.38
C ALA A 78 9.05 1.11 10.95
N VAL A 79 9.08 2.03 9.99
CA VAL A 79 8.84 1.74 8.55
C VAL A 79 9.93 0.82 7.97
N MET A 80 11.19 1.00 8.34
CA MET A 80 12.25 0.08 7.95
C MET A 80 12.00 -1.32 8.52
N LEU A 81 11.69 -1.41 9.82
CA LEU A 81 11.37 -2.68 10.47
C LEU A 81 10.16 -3.35 9.82
N TYR A 82 9.10 -2.58 9.53
CA TYR A 82 7.92 -3.04 8.83
C TYR A 82 8.26 -3.61 7.45
N THR A 83 9.09 -2.90 6.67
CA THR A 83 9.50 -3.36 5.34
C THR A 83 10.31 -4.66 5.42
N MET A 84 11.26 -4.75 6.34
CA MET A 84 12.01 -5.99 6.58
C MET A 84 11.10 -7.15 7.03
N ALA A 85 10.17 -6.87 7.94
CA ALA A 85 9.21 -7.87 8.40
C ALA A 85 8.28 -8.33 7.27
N SER A 86 7.85 -7.44 6.39
CA SER A 86 7.04 -7.79 5.21
C SER A 86 7.76 -8.76 4.28
N PHE A 87 9.03 -8.50 3.98
CA PHE A 87 9.86 -9.42 3.19
C PHE A 87 10.07 -10.75 3.91
N LEU A 88 10.36 -10.72 5.22
CA LEU A 88 10.60 -11.94 6.02
C LEU A 88 9.35 -12.84 6.04
N VAL A 89 8.18 -12.27 6.33
CA VAL A 89 6.92 -13.03 6.36
C VAL A 89 6.63 -13.61 4.99
N PHE A 90 6.81 -12.82 3.92
CA PHE A 90 6.60 -13.28 2.55
C PHE A 90 7.54 -14.43 2.17
N TYR A 91 8.80 -14.36 2.59
CA TYR A 91 9.78 -15.45 2.42
C TYR A 91 9.37 -16.71 3.18
N LEU A 92 8.91 -16.57 4.43
CA LEU A 92 8.51 -17.71 5.28
C LEU A 92 7.30 -18.46 4.73
N ILE A 93 6.35 -17.76 4.11
CA ILE A 93 5.18 -18.40 3.47
C ILE A 93 5.50 -18.95 2.07
N GLN A 94 6.78 -18.85 1.63
CA GLN A 94 7.22 -19.25 0.29
C GLN A 94 6.38 -18.66 -0.84
N GLY A 95 5.98 -17.39 -0.68
CA GLY A 95 5.16 -16.67 -1.67
C GLY A 95 5.93 -16.41 -2.96
N THR A 96 5.26 -16.51 -4.10
CA THR A 96 5.83 -16.11 -5.41
C THR A 96 5.75 -14.60 -5.57
N LEU A 97 6.89 -13.94 -5.73
CA LEU A 97 6.96 -12.50 -5.90
C LEU A 97 6.47 -12.11 -7.29
N THR A 98 5.27 -11.54 -7.36
CA THR A 98 4.69 -11.01 -8.60
C THR A 98 4.84 -9.50 -8.68
N LEU A 99 4.81 -8.92 -9.87
CA LEU A 99 4.87 -7.47 -10.06
C LEU A 99 3.74 -6.74 -9.29
N PRO A 100 2.48 -7.18 -9.35
CA PRO A 100 1.42 -6.65 -8.49
C PRO A 100 1.65 -6.87 -7.00
N GLY A 101 2.30 -7.97 -6.60
CA GLY A 101 2.68 -8.22 -5.20
C GLY A 101 3.67 -7.18 -4.66
N ILE A 102 4.68 -6.82 -5.47
CA ILE A 102 5.62 -5.73 -5.12
C ILE A 102 4.88 -4.39 -5.05
N ALA A 103 3.97 -4.12 -5.98
CA ALA A 103 3.16 -2.90 -5.95
C ALA A 103 2.30 -2.83 -4.67
N ALA A 104 1.70 -3.95 -4.23
CA ALA A 104 0.97 -4.05 -2.97
C ALA A 104 1.87 -3.77 -1.76
N MET A 105 3.11 -4.26 -1.77
CA MET A 105 4.07 -3.98 -0.70
C MET A 105 4.41 -2.49 -0.61
N LEU A 106 4.68 -1.83 -1.73
CA LEU A 106 4.94 -0.39 -1.78
C LEU A 106 3.72 0.43 -1.35
N LEU A 107 2.53 0.03 -1.78
CA LEU A 107 1.27 0.63 -1.32
C LEU A 107 1.10 0.46 0.19
N GLY A 108 1.43 -0.73 0.72
CA GLY A 108 1.40 -1.02 2.15
C GLY A 108 2.28 -0.09 2.97
N ILE A 109 3.48 0.26 2.50
CA ILE A 109 4.37 1.23 3.16
C ILE A 109 3.68 2.59 3.26
N GLY A 110 3.03 3.06 2.21
CA GLY A 110 2.26 4.31 2.25
C GLY A 110 1.15 4.29 3.31
N MET A 111 0.32 3.24 3.30
CA MET A 111 -0.77 3.06 4.29
C MET A 111 -0.25 2.93 5.72
N ALA A 112 0.89 2.28 5.90
CA ALA A 112 1.52 2.13 7.21
C ALA A 112 1.96 3.49 7.78
N VAL A 113 2.57 4.34 6.94
CA VAL A 113 2.99 5.69 7.32
C VAL A 113 1.81 6.59 7.69
N ASP A 114 0.66 6.45 7.02
CA ASP A 114 -0.55 7.20 7.35
C ASP A 114 -1.00 6.98 8.80
N ALA A 115 -0.84 5.79 9.35
CA ALA A 115 -1.14 5.49 10.76
C ALA A 115 -0.28 6.35 11.71
N SER A 116 1.03 6.48 11.43
CA SER A 116 1.94 7.34 12.19
C SER A 116 1.57 8.82 12.05
N ILE A 117 1.28 9.28 10.84
CA ILE A 117 0.90 10.67 10.56
C ILE A 117 -0.38 11.06 11.32
N ILE A 118 -1.43 10.24 11.26
CA ILE A 118 -2.69 10.48 11.98
C ILE A 118 -2.40 10.59 13.48
N THR A 119 -1.61 9.68 14.03
CA THR A 119 -1.23 9.70 15.43
C THR A 119 -0.47 10.98 15.82
N PHE A 120 0.53 11.37 15.01
CA PHE A 120 1.33 12.57 15.31
C PHE A 120 0.51 13.85 15.20
N GLU A 121 -0.40 13.95 14.24
CA GLU A 121 -1.27 15.13 14.16
C GLU A 121 -2.24 15.19 15.35
N ARG A 122 -2.79 14.07 15.84
CA ARG A 122 -3.57 14.05 17.08
C ARG A 122 -2.75 14.48 18.30
N ILE A 123 -1.51 14.00 18.42
CA ILE A 123 -0.59 14.45 19.48
C ILE A 123 -0.34 15.95 19.38
N LYS A 124 -0.07 16.48 18.17
CA LYS A 124 0.11 17.92 17.96
C LYS A 124 -1.13 18.73 18.36
N ASP A 125 -2.33 18.23 18.05
CA ASP A 125 -3.57 18.91 18.43
C ASP A 125 -3.73 19.00 19.95
N GLN A 126 -3.43 17.93 20.68
CA GLN A 126 -3.42 17.95 22.14
C GLN A 126 -2.36 18.92 22.72
N LEU A 127 -1.16 18.95 22.11
CA LEU A 127 -0.11 19.89 22.52
C LEU A 127 -0.46 21.35 22.22
N LYS A 128 -1.18 21.65 21.15
CA LYS A 128 -1.63 23.01 20.81
C LYS A 128 -2.57 23.60 21.85
N ILE A 129 -3.39 22.77 22.48
CA ILE A 129 -4.30 23.19 23.59
C ILE A 129 -3.63 23.20 24.98
N GLY A 130 -2.32 22.95 25.04
CA GLY A 130 -1.52 23.08 26.24
C GLY A 130 -1.45 21.84 27.12
N VAL A 131 -1.84 20.66 26.60
CA VAL A 131 -1.71 19.39 27.35
C VAL A 131 -0.23 19.01 27.48
N PRO A 132 0.24 18.57 28.66
CA PRO A 132 1.62 18.10 28.85
C PRO A 132 1.98 16.96 27.90
N LEU A 133 3.27 16.85 27.52
CA LEU A 133 3.75 15.94 26.48
C LEU A 133 3.32 14.48 26.69
N GLU A 134 3.58 13.91 27.85
CA GLU A 134 3.21 12.52 28.17
C GLU A 134 1.70 12.28 27.97
N LYS A 135 0.88 13.17 28.54
CA LYS A 135 -0.57 13.07 28.43
C LYS A 135 -1.06 13.29 27.00
N ALA A 136 -0.46 14.21 26.26
CA ALA A 136 -0.78 14.48 24.86
C ALA A 136 -0.48 13.26 23.98
N VAL A 137 0.65 12.58 24.20
CA VAL A 137 0.99 11.33 23.49
C VAL A 137 -0.01 10.23 23.82
N LYS A 138 -0.39 10.07 25.07
CA LYS A 138 -1.38 9.06 25.48
C LYS A 138 -2.74 9.32 24.81
N LEU A 139 -3.26 10.53 24.90
CA LEU A 139 -4.54 10.92 24.30
C LEU A 139 -4.50 10.82 22.79
N GLY A 140 -3.44 11.30 22.13
CA GLY A 140 -3.28 11.20 20.68
C GLY A 140 -3.23 9.76 20.18
N ASN A 141 -2.60 8.86 20.94
CA ASN A 141 -2.59 7.43 20.64
C ASN A 141 -4.00 6.80 20.75
N GLU A 142 -4.76 7.17 21.79
CA GLU A 142 -6.13 6.68 22.00
C GLU A 142 -7.09 7.22 20.94
N GLU A 143 -7.06 8.52 20.66
CA GLU A 143 -7.94 9.17 19.67
C GLU A 143 -7.68 8.71 18.22
N SER A 144 -6.42 8.41 17.88
CA SER A 144 -6.07 7.95 16.53
C SER A 144 -6.42 6.49 16.27
N LEU A 145 -6.53 5.67 17.33
CA LEU A 145 -6.63 4.21 17.20
C LEU A 145 -7.88 3.77 16.43
N SER A 146 -9.05 4.33 16.74
CA SER A 146 -10.30 3.99 16.07
C SER A 146 -10.20 4.27 14.56
N SER A 147 -9.77 5.49 14.17
CA SER A 147 -9.66 5.86 12.76
C SER A 147 -8.69 4.97 11.99
N ILE A 148 -7.55 4.61 12.61
CA ILE A 148 -6.54 3.73 11.99
C ILE A 148 -7.10 2.31 11.83
N LEU A 149 -7.76 1.76 12.85
CA LEU A 149 -8.35 0.42 12.78
C LEU A 149 -9.46 0.37 11.74
N ASP A 150 -10.35 1.35 11.70
CA ASP A 150 -11.46 1.40 10.74
C ASP A 150 -10.95 1.39 9.29
N ALA A 151 -9.92 2.20 9.00
CA ALA A 151 -9.28 2.22 7.67
C ALA A 151 -8.64 0.88 7.31
N ASN A 152 -7.91 0.27 8.26
CA ASN A 152 -7.25 -1.02 8.03
C ASN A 152 -8.26 -2.18 7.90
N ILE A 153 -9.35 -2.19 8.70
CA ILE A 153 -10.41 -3.20 8.60
C ILE A 153 -11.10 -3.12 7.23
N THR A 154 -11.40 -1.91 6.75
CA THR A 154 -12.01 -1.72 5.43
C THR A 154 -11.12 -2.28 4.32
N THR A 155 -9.83 -1.96 4.36
CA THR A 155 -8.85 -2.47 3.38
C THR A 155 -8.66 -3.98 3.52
N PHE A 156 -8.68 -4.52 4.75
CA PHE A 156 -8.60 -5.95 5.00
C PHE A 156 -9.77 -6.73 4.39
N ILE A 157 -11.00 -6.22 4.52
CA ILE A 157 -12.19 -6.83 3.90
C ILE A 157 -12.02 -6.90 2.38
N VAL A 158 -11.59 -5.80 1.75
CA VAL A 158 -11.33 -5.77 0.30
C VAL A 158 -10.22 -6.76 -0.08
N ALA A 159 -9.13 -6.82 0.69
CA ALA A 159 -8.05 -7.75 0.44
C ALA A 159 -8.48 -9.21 0.54
N VAL A 160 -9.33 -9.57 1.52
CA VAL A 160 -9.89 -10.92 1.66
C VAL A 160 -10.79 -11.27 0.48
N ILE A 161 -11.65 -10.36 0.03
CA ILE A 161 -12.50 -10.56 -1.15
C ILE A 161 -11.62 -10.79 -2.39
N LEU A 162 -10.58 -9.98 -2.59
CA LEU A 162 -9.64 -10.15 -3.70
C LEU A 162 -8.85 -11.46 -3.61
N PHE A 163 -8.54 -11.93 -2.39
CA PHE A 163 -7.87 -13.22 -2.20
C PHE A 163 -8.76 -14.41 -2.57
N ILE A 164 -10.06 -14.34 -2.22
CA ILE A 164 -11.01 -15.42 -2.50
C ILE A 164 -11.39 -15.46 -3.98
N LEU A 165 -11.72 -14.29 -4.56
CA LEU A 165 -12.22 -14.19 -5.93
C LEU A 165 -11.12 -13.98 -6.98
N GLY A 166 -9.94 -13.52 -6.57
CA GLY A 166 -8.83 -13.20 -7.45
C GLY A 166 -8.13 -14.44 -8.01
N GLN A 167 -7.58 -14.29 -9.21
CA GLN A 167 -6.81 -15.32 -9.87
C GLN A 167 -5.35 -14.87 -10.02
N SER A 168 -4.42 -15.84 -10.04
CA SER A 168 -3.00 -15.63 -10.33
C SER A 168 -2.39 -14.38 -9.67
N SER A 169 -2.07 -13.34 -10.43
CA SER A 169 -1.40 -12.11 -9.97
C SER A 169 -2.22 -11.28 -8.98
N VAL A 170 -3.56 -11.28 -9.11
CA VAL A 170 -4.47 -10.57 -8.17
C VAL A 170 -4.43 -11.22 -6.80
N LYS A 171 -4.33 -12.55 -6.75
CA LYS A 171 -4.23 -13.30 -5.49
C LYS A 171 -2.91 -12.99 -4.77
N GLY A 172 -1.78 -12.87 -5.51
CA GLY A 172 -0.50 -12.45 -4.97
C GLY A 172 -0.54 -11.01 -4.39
N PHE A 173 -1.19 -10.08 -5.09
CA PHE A 173 -1.45 -8.73 -4.60
C PHE A 173 -2.23 -8.75 -3.28
N ALA A 174 -3.34 -9.48 -3.24
CA ALA A 174 -4.21 -9.57 -2.06
C ALA A 174 -3.49 -10.19 -0.86
N THR A 175 -2.67 -11.23 -1.07
CA THR A 175 -1.86 -11.86 -0.03
C THR A 175 -0.91 -10.85 0.61
N MET A 176 -0.18 -10.08 -0.22
CA MET A 176 0.72 -9.05 0.29
C MET A 176 -0.04 -7.95 1.05
N LEU A 177 -1.23 -7.57 0.59
CA LEU A 177 -2.06 -6.58 1.29
C LEU A 177 -2.48 -7.05 2.67
N ILE A 178 -2.90 -8.30 2.81
CA ILE A 178 -3.27 -8.91 4.10
C ILE A 178 -2.08 -8.90 5.06
N ILE A 179 -0.90 -9.35 4.60
CA ILE A 179 0.32 -9.36 5.40
C ILE A 179 0.66 -7.94 5.86
N ASN A 180 0.62 -6.99 4.94
CA ASN A 180 0.93 -5.59 5.20
C ASN A 180 0.02 -4.98 6.27
N ILE A 181 -1.28 -5.25 6.24
CA ILE A 181 -2.24 -4.75 7.23
C ILE A 181 -1.94 -5.32 8.63
N ILE A 182 -1.67 -6.63 8.71
CA ILE A 182 -1.32 -7.28 9.98
C ILE A 182 -0.05 -6.67 10.57
N LEU A 183 0.98 -6.48 9.73
CA LEU A 183 2.25 -5.89 10.15
C LEU A 183 2.12 -4.40 10.50
N THR A 184 1.27 -3.64 9.80
CA THR A 184 0.96 -2.24 10.14
C THR A 184 0.40 -2.15 11.55
N ILE A 185 -0.58 -2.98 11.88
CA ILE A 185 -1.16 -3.00 13.22
C ILE A 185 -0.11 -3.40 14.27
N ALA A 186 0.68 -4.44 14.03
CA ALA A 186 1.67 -4.91 14.99
C ALA A 186 2.82 -3.92 15.21
N ILE A 187 3.38 -3.35 14.15
CA ILE A 187 4.60 -2.54 14.22
C ILE A 187 4.29 -1.06 14.41
N LEU A 188 3.43 -0.47 13.56
CA LEU A 188 3.19 0.97 13.60
C LEU A 188 2.12 1.37 14.63
N VAL A 189 1.09 0.53 14.82
CA VAL A 189 0.04 0.88 15.78
C VAL A 189 0.44 0.51 17.23
N TYR A 190 1.07 -0.64 17.44
CA TYR A 190 1.43 -1.04 18.80
C TYR A 190 2.89 -0.72 19.14
N LEU A 191 3.87 -1.22 18.41
CA LEU A 191 5.27 -1.08 18.77
C LEU A 191 5.75 0.37 18.69
N GLU A 192 5.48 1.10 17.61
CA GLU A 192 5.89 2.49 17.42
C GLU A 192 5.26 3.39 18.48
N LYS A 193 3.92 3.29 18.70
CA LYS A 193 3.23 4.09 19.72
C LYS A 193 3.76 3.83 21.13
N TYR A 194 4.11 2.59 21.44
CA TYR A 194 4.73 2.23 22.72
C TYR A 194 6.10 2.89 22.88
N VAL A 195 6.95 2.83 21.84
CA VAL A 195 8.28 3.46 21.85
C VAL A 195 8.16 4.99 22.04
N ILE A 196 7.28 5.64 21.28
CA ILE A 196 7.04 7.09 21.41
C ILE A 196 6.58 7.46 22.83
N LEU A 197 5.69 6.67 23.40
CA LEU A 197 5.22 6.88 24.80
C LEU A 197 6.36 6.73 25.82
N LEU A 198 7.28 5.76 25.63
CA LEU A 198 8.45 5.59 26.49
C LEU A 198 9.34 6.84 26.46
N PHE A 199 9.62 7.39 25.26
CA PHE A 199 10.40 8.63 25.15
C PHE A 199 9.66 9.84 25.73
N ALA A 200 8.34 9.92 25.58
CA ALA A 200 7.56 11.00 26.20
C ALA A 200 7.60 10.92 27.74
N LYS A 201 7.56 9.71 28.32
CA LYS A 201 7.66 9.49 29.77
C LYS A 201 9.05 9.78 30.34
N SER A 202 10.11 9.71 29.52
CA SER A 202 11.48 9.96 30.01
C SER A 202 11.74 11.39 30.48
N GLY A 203 10.84 12.34 30.18
CA GLY A 203 10.95 13.76 30.57
C GLY A 203 12.01 14.55 29.77
N VAL A 204 12.82 13.88 28.93
CA VAL A 204 13.93 14.50 28.16
C VAL A 204 13.42 15.58 27.21
N PHE A 205 12.20 15.44 26.72
CA PHE A 205 11.61 16.29 25.70
C PHE A 205 10.59 17.32 26.22
N ASP A 206 10.28 17.37 27.51
CA ASP A 206 9.25 18.26 28.08
C ASP A 206 9.48 19.74 27.73
N ASN A 207 10.74 20.18 27.72
CA ASN A 207 11.13 21.54 27.34
C ASN A 207 11.47 21.67 25.83
N LYS A 208 11.52 20.58 25.09
CA LYS A 208 11.97 20.51 23.67
C LYS A 208 10.89 19.92 22.75
N ILE A 209 9.63 20.32 22.95
CA ILE A 209 8.48 19.81 22.17
C ILE A 209 8.72 19.97 20.67
N ASN A 210 9.35 21.09 20.24
CA ASN A 210 9.69 21.28 18.82
C ASN A 210 10.64 20.20 18.30
N LEU A 211 11.64 19.79 19.07
CA LEU A 211 12.56 18.72 18.68
C LEU A 211 11.86 17.36 18.68
N PHE A 212 10.89 17.15 19.57
CA PHE A 212 10.16 15.89 19.66
C PHE A 212 9.22 15.65 18.47
N ILE A 213 8.38 16.64 18.12
CA ILE A 213 7.32 16.45 17.13
C ILE A 213 7.18 17.60 16.11
N GLY A 214 8.16 18.50 16.04
CA GLY A 214 8.13 19.59 15.06
C GLY A 214 7.09 20.69 15.35
N LEU A 215 6.66 20.87 16.62
CA LEU A 215 5.71 21.92 17.00
C LEU A 215 6.45 23.09 17.65
N PRO A 216 6.58 24.27 17.00
CA PRO A 216 7.23 25.43 17.59
C PRO A 216 6.41 26.01 18.73
N LYS A 217 7.06 26.44 19.83
CA LYS A 217 6.41 27.00 21.04
C LYS A 217 5.44 28.16 20.76
N LYS A 218 5.66 28.93 19.68
CA LYS A 218 4.74 30.01 19.25
C LYS A 218 3.35 29.54 18.77
N LYS A 219 3.19 28.27 18.48
CA LYS A 219 1.92 27.66 18.04
C LYS A 219 1.13 26.97 19.15
N ILE A 220 1.64 26.98 20.38
CA ILE A 220 0.91 26.56 21.57
C ILE A 220 0.08 27.76 22.00
N ILE A 221 -1.15 27.85 21.50
CA ILE A 221 -2.08 28.94 21.78
C ILE A 221 -3.14 28.41 22.74
N PRO A 222 -3.45 29.11 23.84
CA PRO A 222 -4.62 28.75 24.66
C PRO A 222 -5.88 28.78 23.79
N ALA A 223 -6.79 27.83 24.02
CA ALA A 223 -7.91 27.41 23.16
C ALA A 223 -8.86 28.53 22.62
N LYS A 224 -8.64 29.77 22.98
CA LYS A 224 -9.47 30.94 22.64
C LYS A 224 -9.14 31.62 21.29
N GLU A 225 -7.99 31.31 20.67
CA GLU A 225 -7.54 32.00 19.45
C GLU A 225 -7.04 31.06 18.35
N VAL A 226 -7.82 30.04 18.02
CA VAL A 226 -7.53 29.24 16.82
C VAL A 226 -7.82 30.11 15.60
N ARG A 227 -6.78 30.62 14.93
CA ARG A 227 -6.92 31.25 13.60
C ARG A 227 -7.43 30.20 12.63
N ILE A 228 -8.69 30.30 12.26
CA ILE A 228 -9.28 29.47 11.22
C ILE A 228 -8.81 30.05 9.87
N PRO A 229 -7.91 29.38 9.14
CA PRO A 229 -7.59 29.78 7.78
C PRO A 229 -8.89 29.69 6.95
N PHE A 230 -9.11 30.66 6.10
CA PHE A 230 -10.32 30.75 5.26
C PHE A 230 -11.65 31.12 5.97
N LYS A 231 -11.61 31.85 7.10
CA LYS A 231 -12.80 32.35 7.82
C LYS A 231 -13.81 33.11 6.93
N LYS A 232 -13.35 33.58 5.74
CA LYS A 232 -14.19 34.29 4.76
C LYS A 232 -14.91 33.37 3.78
N LEU A 233 -14.56 32.10 3.69
CA LEU A 233 -15.21 31.13 2.81
C LEU A 233 -16.29 30.38 3.58
N ASP A 234 -17.54 30.69 3.28
CA ASP A 234 -18.68 29.96 3.83
C ASP A 234 -18.87 28.65 3.04
N PHE A 235 -18.12 27.62 3.45
CA PHE A 235 -18.19 26.30 2.83
C PHE A 235 -19.59 25.67 2.96
N VAL A 236 -20.33 26.00 4.02
CA VAL A 236 -21.68 25.45 4.24
C VAL A 236 -22.67 25.99 3.21
N ASN A 237 -22.55 27.25 2.86
CA ASN A 237 -23.43 27.87 1.88
C ASN A 237 -23.02 27.55 0.43
N SER A 238 -21.72 27.27 0.21
CA SER A 238 -21.17 26.83 -1.09
C SER A 238 -21.69 25.46 -1.53
N ARG A 239 -22.31 24.66 -0.63
CA ARG A 239 -22.93 23.36 -0.97
C ARG A 239 -23.96 23.46 -2.08
N LYS A 240 -24.73 24.58 -2.14
CA LYS A 240 -25.77 24.81 -3.15
C LYS A 240 -25.20 24.89 -4.57
N ILE A 241 -23.95 25.31 -4.71
CA ILE A 241 -23.24 25.41 -6.00
C ILE A 241 -22.42 24.15 -6.25
N MET A 242 -21.75 23.62 -5.21
CA MET A 242 -20.90 22.45 -5.36
C MET A 242 -21.67 21.15 -5.67
N LEU A 243 -22.85 20.94 -5.04
CA LEU A 243 -23.65 19.74 -5.30
C LEU A 243 -24.07 19.58 -6.76
N PRO A 244 -24.65 20.61 -7.44
CA PRO A 244 -24.99 20.48 -8.86
C PRO A 244 -23.75 20.30 -9.75
N ILE A 245 -22.61 20.93 -9.44
CA ILE A 245 -21.36 20.73 -10.20
C ILE A 245 -20.90 19.28 -10.10
N ILE A 246 -20.85 18.72 -8.89
CA ILE A 246 -20.47 17.32 -8.67
C ILE A 246 -21.44 16.39 -9.40
N LEU A 247 -22.74 16.65 -9.34
CA LEU A 247 -23.75 15.85 -10.04
C LEU A 247 -23.55 15.88 -11.56
N ILE A 248 -23.29 17.06 -12.13
CA ILE A 248 -23.00 17.20 -13.57
C ILE A 248 -21.74 16.41 -13.96
N VAL A 249 -20.68 16.47 -13.17
CA VAL A 249 -19.43 15.71 -13.44
C VAL A 249 -19.69 14.21 -13.37
N ILE A 250 -20.43 13.73 -12.36
CA ILE A 250 -20.75 12.30 -12.22
C ILE A 250 -21.63 11.83 -13.39
N VAL A 251 -22.74 12.52 -13.65
CA VAL A 251 -23.67 12.15 -14.74
C VAL A 251 -22.98 12.27 -16.09
N GLY A 252 -22.22 13.33 -16.33
CA GLY A 252 -21.45 13.50 -17.57
C GLY A 252 -20.40 12.42 -17.76
N GLY A 253 -19.65 12.05 -16.71
CA GLY A 253 -18.68 10.97 -16.75
C GLY A 253 -19.31 9.59 -17.01
N LEU A 254 -20.41 9.28 -16.33
CA LEU A 254 -21.17 8.05 -16.56
C LEU A 254 -21.72 7.99 -17.99
N THR A 255 -22.35 9.06 -18.46
CA THR A 255 -22.91 9.13 -19.82
C THR A 255 -21.81 8.96 -20.87
N TYR A 256 -20.66 9.63 -20.69
CA TYR A 256 -19.52 9.49 -21.59
C TYR A 256 -18.99 8.05 -21.63
N SER A 257 -18.87 7.40 -20.45
CA SER A 257 -18.42 5.99 -20.35
C SER A 257 -19.38 5.02 -21.01
N LEU A 258 -20.69 5.25 -20.89
CA LEU A 258 -21.72 4.41 -21.53
C LEU A 258 -21.75 4.57 -23.06
N ILE A 259 -21.49 5.78 -23.56
CA ILE A 259 -21.49 6.05 -25.03
C ILE A 259 -20.20 5.54 -25.69
N LYS A 260 -19.04 5.83 -25.10
CA LYS A 260 -17.75 5.42 -25.68
C LYS A 260 -17.33 3.98 -25.36
N GLY A 261 -17.89 3.39 -24.29
CA GLY A 261 -17.44 2.11 -23.76
C GLY A 261 -16.06 2.19 -23.08
N PHE A 262 -15.61 1.07 -22.55
CA PHE A 262 -14.28 0.91 -21.96
C PHE A 262 -13.39 0.09 -22.90
N ASN A 263 -12.12 0.48 -23.03
CA ASN A 263 -11.11 -0.36 -23.67
C ASN A 263 -10.67 -1.44 -22.66
N PHE A 264 -11.19 -2.63 -22.83
CA PHE A 264 -10.83 -3.77 -21.97
C PHE A 264 -9.47 -4.32 -22.38
N ALA A 265 -8.65 -4.67 -21.38
CA ALA A 265 -7.39 -5.38 -21.59
C ALA A 265 -7.65 -6.83 -22.08
N VAL A 266 -6.60 -7.45 -22.60
CA VAL A 266 -6.65 -8.83 -23.12
C VAL A 266 -7.12 -9.83 -22.08
N ASP A 267 -6.92 -9.54 -20.79
CA ASP A 267 -7.40 -10.37 -19.68
C ASP A 267 -8.94 -10.49 -19.63
N PHE A 268 -9.68 -9.53 -20.21
CA PHE A 268 -11.15 -9.51 -20.26
C PHE A 268 -11.70 -9.85 -21.65
N THR A 269 -10.97 -9.53 -22.70
CA THR A 269 -11.43 -9.73 -24.10
C THR A 269 -10.94 -11.04 -24.70
N GLY A 270 -9.91 -11.65 -24.09
CA GLY A 270 -9.17 -12.76 -24.67
C GLY A 270 -8.37 -12.32 -25.91
N GLY A 271 -7.40 -13.10 -26.30
CA GLY A 271 -6.56 -12.84 -27.48
C GLY A 271 -5.08 -12.70 -27.14
N THR A 272 -4.27 -12.39 -28.16
CA THR A 272 -2.83 -12.14 -28.04
C THR A 272 -2.54 -10.67 -28.33
N SER A 273 -1.77 -10.01 -27.46
CA SER A 273 -1.26 -8.68 -27.76
C SER A 273 0.18 -8.80 -28.27
N ILE A 274 0.43 -8.26 -29.46
CA ILE A 274 1.77 -8.13 -30.04
C ILE A 274 2.11 -6.64 -29.91
N THR A 275 3.14 -6.31 -29.14
CA THR A 275 3.69 -4.94 -29.02
C THR A 275 5.05 -4.89 -29.68
#